data_1ed8b595fbd33d8c61a49becee7eed7e
#
_entry.id   1ed8b595fbd33d8c61a49becee7eed7e
#
_cell.length_a   1.000
_cell.length_b   1.000
_cell.length_c   1.000
_cell.angle_alpha   90.00
_cell.angle_beta   90.00
_cell.angle_gamma   90.00
#
_symmetry.space_group_name_H-M   'P 1'
#
loop_
_entity.id
_entity.type
_entity.pdbx_description
1 polymer ?
#
loop_
_entity_poly.entity_id
_entity_poly.type
_entity_poly.pdbx_seq_one_letter_code
_entity_poly.pdbx_strand_id
1 'polypeptide(L)'
;RDVAPSRGLGDVYKRQLMVVFMWFIGDTLISLFTTDTAVREICHGLIHFLVPTFFTYISIEILSGALRGVGDAWIPMFITGIGICGVRIVWMTAVLPHFHSLKGAAFCYPLSWVITTIAYFIYYLFFSQLSKRKELRSI
;
A
#
# COMPACT_ATOMS: atom_id res chain seq x y z
N ARG A 1 19.64 15.79 -17.42
CA ARG A 1 18.67 14.65 -17.51
C ARG A 1 18.40 13.99 -16.17
N ASP A 2 18.51 14.74 -15.05
CA ASP A 2 18.41 14.21 -13.69
C ASP A 2 17.12 14.66 -12.98
N VAL A 3 15.97 14.54 -13.65
CA VAL A 3 14.67 15.00 -13.13
C VAL A 3 13.83 13.86 -12.52
N ALA A 4 14.28 12.60 -12.62
CA ALA A 4 13.50 11.45 -12.16
C ALA A 4 13.44 11.28 -10.64
N PRO A 5 14.53 11.49 -9.83
CA PRO A 5 14.44 11.35 -8.38
C PRO A 5 13.60 12.43 -7.70
N SER A 6 13.67 13.68 -8.19
CA SER A 6 12.92 14.79 -7.59
C SER A 6 11.39 14.69 -7.80
N ARG A 7 10.96 14.09 -8.91
CA ARG A 7 9.53 13.83 -9.15
C ARG A 7 8.98 12.75 -8.22
N GLY A 8 9.75 11.68 -7.96
CA GLY A 8 9.34 10.62 -7.05
C GLY A 8 9.15 11.08 -5.62
N LEU A 9 10.06 11.91 -5.08
CA LEU A 9 9.92 12.50 -3.75
C LEU A 9 8.70 13.44 -3.68
N GLY A 10 8.49 14.27 -4.68
CA GLY A 10 7.34 15.18 -4.71
C GLY A 10 5.99 14.46 -4.68
N ASP A 11 5.88 13.30 -5.34
CA ASP A 11 4.66 12.49 -5.33
C ASP A 11 4.43 11.79 -3.98
N VAL A 12 5.48 11.38 -3.27
CA VAL A 12 5.38 10.84 -1.91
C VAL A 12 4.86 11.90 -0.94
N TYR A 13 5.40 13.12 -0.98
CA TYR A 13 4.94 14.23 -0.14
C TYR A 13 3.48 14.60 -0.42
N LYS A 14 3.08 14.67 -1.69
CA LYS A 14 1.67 14.94 -2.06
C LYS A 14 0.73 13.90 -1.49
N ARG A 15 1.09 12.62 -1.54
CA ARG A 15 0.27 11.54 -0.98
C ARG A 15 0.21 11.59 0.54
N GLN A 16 1.32 11.87 1.20
CA GLN A 16 1.35 12.06 2.66
C GLN A 16 0.45 13.23 3.08
N LEU A 17 0.54 14.35 2.36
CA LEU A 17 -0.32 15.51 2.60
C LEU A 17 -1.80 15.16 2.43
N MET A 18 -2.15 14.39 1.39
CA MET A 18 -3.52 13.91 1.16
C MET A 18 -4.01 13.00 2.30
N VAL A 19 -3.16 12.11 2.82
CA VAL A 19 -3.51 11.24 3.97
C VAL A 19 -3.79 12.08 5.21
N VAL A 20 -2.93 13.07 5.50
CA VAL A 20 -3.13 13.99 6.63
C VAL A 20 -4.41 14.82 6.43
N PHE A 21 -4.62 15.33 5.23
CA PHE A 21 -5.83 16.08 4.90
C PHE A 21 -7.10 15.25 5.09
N MET A 22 -7.10 13.99 4.63
CA MET A 22 -8.23 13.07 4.82
C MET A 22 -8.45 12.73 6.29
N TRP A 23 -7.41 12.69 7.11
CA TRP A 23 -7.53 12.48 8.55
C TRP A 23 -8.32 13.60 9.22
N PHE A 24 -8.06 14.86 8.85
CA PHE A 24 -8.72 16.01 9.47
C PHE A 24 -10.11 16.31 8.88
N ILE A 25 -10.30 16.08 7.59
CA ILE A 25 -11.54 16.46 6.88
C ILE A 25 -12.48 15.27 6.69
N GLY A 26 -12.01 14.03 6.92
CA GLY A 26 -12.79 12.82 6.70
C GLY A 26 -14.17 12.84 7.37
N ASP A 27 -14.23 13.29 8.61
CA ASP A 27 -15.51 13.38 9.37
C ASP A 27 -16.46 14.43 8.77
N THR A 28 -15.94 15.55 8.31
CA THR A 28 -16.71 16.58 7.61
C THR A 28 -17.26 16.06 6.28
N LEU A 29 -16.43 15.34 5.52
CA LEU A 29 -16.85 14.71 4.27
C LEU A 29 -17.96 13.68 4.52
N ILE A 30 -17.81 12.80 5.52
CA ILE A 30 -18.86 11.84 5.86
C ILE A 30 -20.17 12.55 6.14
N SER A 31 -20.14 13.64 6.91
CA SER A 31 -21.34 14.40 7.28
C SER A 31 -22.03 15.06 6.07
N LEU A 32 -21.30 15.30 4.99
CA LEU A 32 -21.86 15.84 3.76
C LEU A 32 -22.60 14.77 2.94
N PHE A 33 -22.14 13.49 3.01
CA PHE A 33 -22.72 12.39 2.24
C PHE A 33 -23.87 11.68 2.95
N THR A 34 -23.91 11.68 4.29
CA THR A 34 -24.94 10.98 5.04
C THR A 34 -25.32 11.72 6.31
N THR A 35 -26.63 11.74 6.59
CA THR A 35 -27.21 12.26 7.84
C THR A 35 -27.48 11.14 8.85
N ASP A 36 -27.36 9.87 8.43
CA ASP A 36 -27.60 8.70 9.30
C ASP A 36 -26.43 8.56 10.29
N THR A 37 -26.76 8.63 11.58
CA THR A 37 -25.80 8.55 12.67
C THR A 37 -25.09 7.20 12.74
N ALA A 38 -25.79 6.09 12.46
CA ALA A 38 -25.22 4.75 12.48
C ALA A 38 -24.19 4.57 11.35
N VAL A 39 -24.50 5.06 10.17
CA VAL A 39 -23.57 5.03 9.01
C VAL A 39 -22.36 5.92 9.29
N ARG A 40 -22.56 7.11 9.87
CA ARG A 40 -21.47 8.01 10.22
C ARG A 40 -20.49 7.39 11.22
N GLU A 41 -20.97 6.73 12.24
CA GLU A 41 -20.12 6.07 13.24
C GLU A 41 -19.27 4.94 12.62
N ILE A 42 -19.86 4.15 11.75
CA ILE A 42 -19.15 3.10 11.02
C ILE A 42 -18.08 3.70 10.10
N CYS A 43 -18.41 4.72 9.32
CA CYS A 43 -17.47 5.38 8.41
C CYS A 43 -16.33 6.06 9.16
N HIS A 44 -16.63 6.73 10.28
CA HIS A 44 -15.63 7.32 11.16
C HIS A 44 -14.64 6.27 11.64
N GLY A 45 -15.13 5.15 12.17
CA GLY A 45 -14.30 4.05 12.63
C GLY A 45 -13.42 3.47 11.50
N LEU A 46 -13.95 3.37 10.28
CA LEU A 46 -13.18 2.88 9.11
C LEU A 46 -12.11 3.88 8.66
N ILE A 47 -12.42 5.17 8.60
CA ILE A 47 -11.44 6.21 8.21
C ILE A 47 -10.30 6.24 9.21
N HIS A 48 -10.59 6.31 10.51
CA HIS A 48 -9.57 6.36 11.54
C HIS A 48 -8.73 5.08 11.64
N PHE A 49 -9.24 3.95 11.16
CA PHE A 49 -8.50 2.71 11.05
C PHE A 49 -7.65 2.65 9.78
N LEU A 50 -8.22 3.02 8.62
CA LEU A 50 -7.56 2.86 7.32
C LEU A 50 -6.54 3.97 7.02
N VAL A 51 -6.83 5.22 7.38
CA VAL A 51 -5.97 6.36 7.03
C VAL A 51 -4.55 6.21 7.57
N PRO A 52 -4.30 5.82 8.83
CA PRO A 52 -2.94 5.57 9.31
C PRO A 52 -2.25 4.44 8.55
N THR A 53 -2.99 3.42 8.15
CA THR A 53 -2.42 2.26 7.45
C THR A 53 -2.00 2.57 6.01
N PHE A 54 -2.45 3.69 5.43
CA PHE A 54 -1.96 4.18 4.14
C PHE A 54 -0.45 4.46 4.11
N PHE A 55 0.19 4.70 5.27
CA PHE A 55 1.64 4.83 5.32
C PHE A 55 2.35 3.54 4.87
N THR A 56 1.80 2.36 5.15
CA THR A 56 2.36 1.10 4.66
C THR A 56 2.21 0.96 3.14
N TYR A 57 1.11 1.48 2.57
CA TYR A 57 0.93 1.52 1.13
C TYR A 57 1.94 2.43 0.42
N ILE A 58 2.31 3.56 1.04
CA ILE A 58 3.35 4.46 0.50
C ILE A 58 4.68 3.73 0.34
N SER A 59 5.03 2.83 1.26
CA SER A 59 6.24 2.00 1.17
C SER A 59 6.24 1.11 -0.07
N ILE A 60 5.10 0.51 -0.42
CA ILE A 60 4.93 -0.29 -1.66
C ILE A 60 5.20 0.58 -2.89
N GLU A 61 4.64 1.77 -2.93
CA GLU A 61 4.79 2.69 -4.06
C GLU A 61 6.25 3.13 -4.27
N ILE A 62 6.98 3.41 -3.17
CA ILE A 62 8.39 3.78 -3.22
C ILE A 62 9.22 2.61 -3.76
N LEU A 63 9.05 1.40 -3.21
CA LEU A 63 9.80 0.22 -3.61
C LEU A 63 9.47 -0.19 -5.05
N SER A 64 8.20 -0.18 -5.42
CA SER A 64 7.74 -0.45 -6.79
C SER A 64 8.27 0.58 -7.78
N GLY A 65 8.28 1.86 -7.41
CA GLY A 65 8.83 2.95 -8.20
C GLY A 65 10.33 2.83 -8.42
N ALA A 66 11.07 2.46 -7.37
CA ALA A 66 12.51 2.24 -7.45
C ALA A 66 12.85 1.10 -8.41
N LEU A 67 12.14 -0.02 -8.36
CA LEU A 67 12.35 -1.16 -9.26
C LEU A 67 12.02 -0.82 -10.71
N ARG A 68 10.93 -0.10 -10.95
CA ARG A 68 10.58 0.40 -12.30
C ARG A 68 11.63 1.37 -12.84
N GLY A 69 12.25 2.16 -11.98
CA GLY A 69 13.34 3.07 -12.35
C GLY A 69 14.61 2.36 -12.82
N VAL A 70 14.83 1.13 -12.38
CA VAL A 70 15.97 0.27 -12.83
C VAL A 70 15.64 -0.50 -14.12
N GLY A 71 14.42 -0.34 -14.66
CA GLY A 71 13.97 -0.98 -15.90
C GLY A 71 13.17 -2.28 -15.70
N ASP A 72 12.99 -2.72 -14.46
CA ASP A 72 12.26 -3.93 -14.12
C ASP A 72 10.78 -3.58 -13.84
N ALA A 73 9.95 -3.56 -14.88
CA ALA A 73 8.53 -3.23 -14.74
C ALA A 73 7.65 -4.46 -14.46
N TRP A 74 8.05 -5.64 -14.94
CA TRP A 74 7.23 -6.85 -14.84
C TRP A 74 7.15 -7.42 -13.43
N ILE A 75 8.25 -7.47 -12.72
CA ILE A 75 8.33 -8.05 -11.38
C ILE A 75 7.53 -7.26 -10.36
N PRO A 76 7.63 -5.91 -10.28
CA PRO A 76 6.75 -5.11 -9.43
C PRO A 76 5.27 -5.32 -9.72
N MET A 77 4.90 -5.47 -10.98
CA MET A 77 3.52 -5.73 -11.38
C MET A 77 3.00 -7.05 -10.80
N PHE A 78 3.78 -8.14 -10.90
CA PHE A 78 3.39 -9.44 -10.34
C PHE A 78 3.36 -9.43 -8.82
N ILE A 79 4.36 -8.84 -8.16
CA ILE A 79 4.40 -8.74 -6.70
C ILE A 79 3.20 -7.96 -6.17
N THR A 80 2.87 -6.83 -6.79
CA THR A 80 1.70 -6.02 -6.39
C THR A 80 0.39 -6.76 -6.68
N GLY A 81 0.25 -7.35 -7.86
CA GLY A 81 -0.95 -8.08 -8.25
C GLY A 81 -1.23 -9.28 -7.32
N ILE A 82 -0.25 -10.14 -7.12
CA ILE A 82 -0.40 -11.32 -6.28
C ILE A 82 -0.49 -10.91 -4.79
N GLY A 83 0.34 -9.99 -4.34
CA GLY A 83 0.37 -9.55 -2.94
C GLY A 83 -0.90 -8.83 -2.52
N ILE A 84 -1.40 -7.91 -3.32
CA ILE A 84 -2.61 -7.17 -2.97
C ILE A 84 -3.88 -7.96 -3.30
N CYS A 85 -4.03 -8.41 -4.55
CA CYS A 85 -5.25 -9.11 -4.97
C CYS A 85 -5.32 -10.52 -4.38
N GLY A 86 -4.22 -11.29 -4.40
CA GLY A 86 -4.19 -12.66 -3.89
C GLY A 86 -4.52 -12.72 -2.40
N VAL A 87 -3.87 -11.90 -1.59
CA VAL A 87 -4.15 -11.85 -0.14
C VAL A 87 -5.59 -11.46 0.15
N ARG A 88 -6.15 -10.48 -0.59
CA ARG A 88 -7.54 -10.06 -0.41
C ARG A 88 -8.53 -11.15 -0.79
N ILE A 89 -8.32 -11.85 -1.91
CA ILE A 89 -9.19 -12.96 -2.32
C ILE A 89 -9.18 -14.05 -1.26
N VAL A 90 -8.01 -14.48 -0.81
CA VAL A 90 -7.88 -15.50 0.24
C VAL A 90 -8.55 -15.06 1.53
N TRP A 91 -8.34 -13.81 1.97
CA TRP A 91 -8.97 -13.26 3.16
C TRP A 91 -10.49 -13.24 3.07
N MET A 92 -11.02 -12.76 1.94
CA MET A 92 -12.47 -12.65 1.73
C MET A 92 -13.16 -14.02 1.63
N THR A 93 -12.48 -15.03 1.08
CA THR A 93 -13.06 -16.37 0.90
C THR A 93 -12.86 -17.28 2.10
N ALA A 94 -11.70 -17.21 2.77
CA ALA A 94 -11.34 -18.12 3.85
C ALA A 94 -11.62 -17.55 5.26
N VAL A 95 -11.40 -16.25 5.47
CA VAL A 95 -11.45 -15.65 6.81
C VAL A 95 -12.77 -14.91 7.06
N LEU A 96 -13.24 -14.14 6.10
CA LEU A 96 -14.45 -13.32 6.26
C LEU A 96 -15.71 -14.14 6.60
N PRO A 97 -15.94 -15.35 6.07
CA PRO A 97 -17.09 -16.17 6.46
C PRO A 97 -17.13 -16.52 7.94
N HIS A 98 -15.99 -16.51 8.63
CA HIS A 98 -15.87 -16.79 10.07
C HIS A 98 -16.04 -15.52 10.92
N PHE A 99 -15.79 -14.35 10.37
CA PHE A 99 -15.84 -13.06 11.03
C PHE A 99 -16.83 -12.14 10.30
N HIS A 100 -18.12 -12.27 10.55
CA HIS A 100 -19.19 -11.45 9.96
C HIS A 100 -19.11 -9.98 10.46
N SER A 101 -17.95 -9.35 10.36
CA SER A 101 -17.70 -8.00 10.85
C SER A 101 -17.10 -7.13 9.74
N LEU A 102 -17.63 -5.92 9.59
CA LEU A 102 -17.11 -4.93 8.65
C LEU A 102 -15.65 -4.55 8.94
N LYS A 103 -15.27 -4.52 10.23
CA LYS A 103 -13.89 -4.31 10.66
C LYS A 103 -12.97 -5.46 10.22
N GLY A 104 -13.47 -6.70 10.26
CA GLY A 104 -12.75 -7.87 9.74
C GLY A 104 -12.52 -7.79 8.24
N ALA A 105 -13.49 -7.29 7.48
CA ALA A 105 -13.31 -7.02 6.05
C ALA A 105 -12.27 -5.92 5.80
N ALA A 106 -12.32 -4.83 6.57
CA ALA A 106 -11.37 -3.72 6.45
C ALA A 106 -9.93 -4.11 6.80
N PHE A 107 -9.73 -5.09 7.68
CA PHE A 107 -8.41 -5.55 8.11
C PHE A 107 -7.60 -6.20 6.98
N CYS A 108 -8.25 -6.70 5.91
CA CYS A 108 -7.53 -7.24 4.76
C CYS A 108 -6.65 -6.22 4.04
N TYR A 109 -6.98 -4.91 4.13
CA TYR A 109 -6.23 -3.84 3.46
C TYR A 109 -4.83 -3.68 4.06
N PRO A 110 -4.68 -3.35 5.36
CA PRO A 110 -3.35 -3.24 5.96
C PRO A 110 -2.57 -4.55 5.91
N LEU A 111 -3.23 -5.69 6.07
CA LEU A 111 -2.58 -7.00 5.99
C LEU A 111 -1.97 -7.23 4.60
N SER A 112 -2.74 -6.98 3.52
CA SER A 112 -2.23 -7.12 2.15
C SER A 112 -1.06 -6.16 1.87
N TRP A 113 -1.09 -4.95 2.40
CA TRP A 113 -0.02 -3.97 2.22
C TRP A 113 1.26 -4.39 2.95
N VAL A 114 1.15 -4.87 4.19
CA VAL A 114 2.31 -5.36 4.95
C VAL A 114 2.95 -6.56 4.24
N ILE A 115 2.16 -7.55 3.83
CA ILE A 115 2.66 -8.74 3.12
C ILE A 115 3.35 -8.32 1.80
N THR A 116 2.73 -7.43 1.03
CA THR A 116 3.31 -6.94 -0.22
C THR A 116 4.60 -6.16 0.01
N THR A 117 4.67 -5.34 1.05
CA THR A 117 5.89 -4.60 1.43
C THR A 117 7.02 -5.57 1.78
N ILE A 118 6.73 -6.61 2.56
CA ILE A 118 7.72 -7.65 2.90
C ILE A 118 8.20 -8.37 1.63
N ALA A 119 7.29 -8.74 0.72
CA ALA A 119 7.66 -9.36 -0.55
C ALA A 119 8.59 -8.49 -1.39
N TYR A 120 8.32 -7.18 -1.46
CA TYR A 120 9.21 -6.21 -2.12
C TYR A 120 10.58 -6.14 -1.44
N PHE A 121 10.60 -6.12 -0.11
CA PHE A 121 11.85 -6.03 0.64
C PHE A 121 12.73 -7.27 0.43
N ILE A 122 12.13 -8.44 0.45
CA ILE A 122 12.81 -9.72 0.15
C ILE A 122 13.36 -9.68 -1.27
N TYR A 123 12.55 -9.29 -2.26
CA TYR A 123 12.99 -9.19 -3.65
C TYR A 123 14.14 -8.21 -3.81
N TYR A 124 14.06 -7.03 -3.18
CA TYR A 124 15.12 -6.02 -3.24
C TYR A 124 16.44 -6.53 -2.66
N LEU A 125 16.41 -7.25 -1.55
CA LEU A 125 17.60 -7.86 -0.97
C LEU A 125 18.22 -8.91 -1.89
N PHE A 126 17.40 -9.77 -2.51
CA PHE A 126 17.86 -10.76 -3.47
C PHE A 126 18.47 -10.11 -4.73
N PHE A 127 17.80 -9.10 -5.28
CA PHE A 127 18.28 -8.40 -6.47
C PHE A 127 19.56 -7.63 -6.20
N SER A 128 19.70 -6.98 -5.09
CA SER A 128 20.92 -6.29 -4.66
C SER A 128 22.11 -7.25 -4.54
N GLN A 129 21.88 -8.46 -4.04
CA GLN A 129 22.94 -9.47 -3.95
C GLN A 129 23.33 -10.04 -5.33
N LEU A 130 22.36 -10.22 -6.23
CA LEU A 130 22.62 -10.70 -7.59
C LEU A 130 23.40 -9.67 -8.43
N SER A 131 23.09 -8.39 -8.27
CA SER A 131 23.81 -7.29 -8.95
C SER A 131 25.28 -7.23 -8.49
N LYS A 132 25.52 -7.32 -7.18
CA LYS A 132 26.90 -7.39 -6.64
C LYS A 132 27.68 -8.61 -7.13
N ARG A 133 27.02 -9.77 -7.26
CA ARG A 133 27.67 -10.99 -7.80
C ARG A 133 28.01 -10.87 -9.28
N LYS A 134 27.22 -10.13 -10.07
CA LYS A 134 27.51 -9.88 -11.48
C LYS A 134 28.73 -8.96 -11.66
N GLU A 135 28.84 -7.90 -10.87
CA GLU A 135 30.01 -7.02 -10.89
C GLU A 135 31.32 -7.74 -10.54
N LEU A 136 31.30 -8.60 -9.51
CA LEU A 136 32.47 -9.39 -9.11
C LEU A 136 32.88 -10.46 -10.13
N ARG A 137 32.01 -10.82 -11.07
CA ARG A 137 32.28 -11.83 -12.11
C ARG A 137 32.75 -11.21 -13.43
N SER A 138 32.69 -9.89 -13.55
CA SER A 138 33.11 -9.11 -14.73
C SER A 138 34.51 -8.49 -14.56
N ILE A 139 35.14 -8.70 -13.40
CA ILE A 139 36.58 -8.41 -13.13
C ILE A 139 37.37 -9.70 -13.21
#